data_593231981d7394684359778c84e51677
#
_entry.id   593231981d7394684359778c84e51677
#
_cell.length_a   1.000
_cell.length_b   1.000
_cell.length_c   1.000
_cell.angle_alpha   90.00
_cell.angle_beta   90.00
_cell.angle_gamma   90.00
#
_symmetry.space_group_name_H-M   'P 1'
#
loop_
_entity.id
_entity.type
_entity.pdbx_description
1 polymer ?
#
loop_
_entity_poly.entity_id
_entity_poly.type
_entity_poly.pdbx_seq_one_letter_code
_entity_poly.pdbx_strand_id
1 'polypeptide(L)'
;MNVASIVIVLIGLLALLDFIRAVLGPTAVDRLVASSAISTKGTAIILLLAYANNNMSYIDVALVLALCGFVGLLALLRSLLPVDADALTEELLDRPAALIHFVGGEDQQ
;
A
#
# COMPACT_ATOMS: atom_id res chain seq x y z
N MET A 1 18.42 15.59 25.10
CA MET A 1 17.54 14.93 24.10
C MET A 1 18.41 14.07 23.19
N ASN A 2 18.11 12.79 23.15
CA ASN A 2 18.82 11.87 22.28
C ASN A 2 18.37 12.08 20.82
N VAL A 3 19.28 11.88 19.88
CA VAL A 3 18.97 12.00 18.45
C VAL A 3 17.75 11.17 18.05
N ALA A 4 17.61 9.98 18.63
CA ALA A 4 16.46 9.12 18.43
C ALA A 4 15.13 9.80 18.82
N SER A 5 15.08 10.53 19.93
CA SER A 5 13.87 11.24 20.36
C SER A 5 13.48 12.35 19.39
N ILE A 6 14.46 13.07 18.86
CA ILE A 6 14.20 14.13 17.87
C ILE A 6 13.63 13.53 16.58
N VAL A 7 14.19 12.43 16.13
CA VAL A 7 13.73 11.73 14.92
C VAL A 7 12.31 11.18 15.10
N ILE A 8 11.99 10.61 16.27
CA ILE A 8 10.65 10.11 16.57
C ILE A 8 9.61 11.24 16.53
N VAL A 9 9.92 12.39 17.14
CA VAL A 9 9.02 13.55 17.13
C VAL A 9 8.83 14.08 15.70
N LEU A 10 9.90 14.14 14.92
CA LEU A 10 9.85 14.60 13.53
C LEU A 10 8.97 13.67 12.66
N ILE A 11 9.18 12.36 12.78
CA ILE A 11 8.38 11.37 12.04
C ILE A 11 6.91 11.40 12.51
N GLY A 12 6.67 11.57 13.80
CA GLY A 12 5.32 11.71 14.34
C GLY A 12 4.59 12.94 13.79
N LEU A 13 5.29 14.06 13.67
CA LEU A 13 4.74 15.27 13.08
C LEU A 13 4.39 15.07 11.59
N LEU A 14 5.28 14.43 10.85
CA LEU A 14 5.03 14.07 9.44
C LEU A 14 3.86 13.09 9.30
N ALA A 15 3.73 12.12 10.20
CA ALA A 15 2.61 11.19 10.21
C ALA A 15 1.28 11.92 10.48
N LEU A 16 1.29 12.93 11.34
CA LEU A 16 0.12 13.76 11.61
C LEU A 16 -0.30 14.55 10.36
N LEU A 17 0.65 15.11 9.63
CA LEU A 17 0.39 15.80 8.36
C LEU A 17 -0.23 14.86 7.32
N ASP A 18 0.28 13.63 7.21
CA ASP A 18 -0.30 12.63 6.32
C ASP A 18 -1.70 12.22 6.73
N PHE A 19 -1.96 12.16 8.04
CA PHE A 19 -3.29 11.88 8.56
C PHE A 19 -4.29 12.98 8.18
N ILE A 20 -3.90 14.24 8.31
CA ILE A 20 -4.71 15.39 7.87
C ILE A 20 -4.96 15.29 6.36
N ARG A 21 -3.95 14.97 5.59
CA ARG A 21 -4.07 14.77 4.14
C ARG A 21 -5.01 13.61 3.79
N ALA A 22 -4.99 12.53 4.55
CA ALA A 22 -5.89 11.38 4.36
C ALA A 22 -7.36 11.77 4.58
N VAL A 23 -7.63 12.58 5.60
CA VAL A 23 -8.99 13.03 5.93
C VAL A 23 -9.49 14.07 4.91
N LEU A 24 -8.64 14.98 4.50
CA LEU A 24 -8.97 16.05 3.56
C LEU A 24 -8.85 15.64 2.09
N GLY A 25 -8.28 14.47 1.79
CA GLY A 25 -8.07 13.98 0.43
C GLY A 25 -9.39 13.80 -0.33
N PRO A 26 -9.60 14.55 -1.44
CA PRO A 26 -10.85 14.46 -2.21
C PRO A 26 -10.96 13.18 -3.04
N THR A 27 -9.85 12.49 -3.28
CA THR A 27 -9.82 11.28 -4.10
C THR A 27 -9.50 10.04 -3.27
N ALA A 28 -10.05 8.89 -3.69
CA ALA A 28 -9.77 7.60 -3.07
C ALA A 28 -8.27 7.22 -3.17
N VAL A 29 -7.61 7.63 -4.24
CA VAL A 29 -6.18 7.41 -4.46
C VAL A 29 -5.33 8.18 -3.44
N ASP A 30 -5.68 9.43 -3.13
CA ASP A 30 -5.00 10.23 -2.11
C ASP A 30 -5.10 9.60 -0.72
N ARG A 31 -6.25 9.03 -0.38
CA ARG A 31 -6.44 8.28 0.86
C ARG A 31 -5.59 7.02 0.91
N LEU A 32 -5.47 6.33 -0.21
CA LEU A 32 -4.63 5.13 -0.34
C LEU A 32 -3.16 5.46 -0.10
N VAL A 33 -2.65 6.49 -0.77
CA VAL A 33 -1.26 6.94 -0.62
C VAL A 33 -0.98 7.40 0.81
N ALA A 34 -1.88 8.17 1.40
CA ALA A 34 -1.74 8.63 2.78
C ALA A 34 -1.76 7.46 3.77
N SER A 35 -2.63 6.49 3.58
CA SER A 35 -2.71 5.29 4.44
C SER A 35 -1.40 4.49 4.41
N SER A 36 -0.82 4.28 3.22
CA SER A 36 0.45 3.58 3.09
C SER A 36 1.61 4.36 3.74
N ALA A 37 1.62 5.68 3.59
CA ALA A 37 2.61 6.55 4.21
C ALA A 37 2.54 6.52 5.74
N ILE A 38 1.33 6.52 6.31
CA ILE A 38 1.10 6.42 7.76
C ILE A 38 1.61 5.06 8.28
N SER A 39 1.30 3.96 7.60
CA SER A 39 1.76 2.62 7.99
C SER A 39 3.28 2.52 7.99
N THR A 40 3.94 3.07 6.98
CA THR A 40 5.41 3.09 6.88
C THR A 40 6.03 3.91 8.02
N LYS A 41 5.49 5.10 8.31
CA LYS A 41 5.96 5.95 9.41
C LYS A 41 5.70 5.33 10.76
N GLY A 42 4.54 4.69 10.95
CA GLY A 42 4.23 3.94 12.15
C GLY A 42 5.23 2.82 12.41
N THR A 43 5.56 2.04 11.41
CA THR A 43 6.59 0.99 11.50
C THR A 43 7.96 1.57 11.85
N ALA A 44 8.34 2.69 11.24
CA ALA A 44 9.61 3.37 11.52
C ALA A 44 9.68 3.88 12.97
N ILE A 45 8.59 4.43 13.51
CA ILE A 45 8.53 4.87 14.91
C ILE A 45 8.72 3.69 15.87
N ILE A 46 8.08 2.56 15.61
CA ILE A 46 8.22 1.36 16.45
C ILE A 46 9.65 0.82 16.40
N LEU A 47 10.27 0.80 15.23
CA LEU A 47 11.67 0.38 15.09
C LEU A 47 12.63 1.32 15.84
N LEU A 48 12.38 2.62 15.79
CA LEU A 48 13.16 3.61 16.54
C LEU A 48 12.98 3.45 18.06
N LEU A 49 11.77 3.15 18.51
CA LEU A 49 11.49 2.83 19.91
C LEU A 49 12.20 1.54 20.36
N ALA A 50 12.21 0.52 19.51
CA ALA A 50 12.94 -0.71 19.75
C ALA A 50 14.44 -0.45 19.94
N TYR A 51 15.00 0.36 19.09
CA TYR A 51 16.40 0.77 19.15
C TYR A 51 16.69 1.59 20.42
N ALA A 52 15.85 2.57 20.73
CA ALA A 52 16.04 3.47 21.88
C ALA A 52 15.96 2.72 23.23
N ASN A 53 15.11 1.70 23.31
CA ASN A 53 14.92 0.91 24.56
C ASN A 53 15.76 -0.37 24.62
N ASN A 54 16.55 -0.66 23.59
CA ASN A 54 17.33 -1.91 23.48
C ASN A 54 16.50 -3.19 23.70
N ASN A 55 15.25 -3.15 23.29
CA ASN A 55 14.30 -4.24 23.54
C ASN A 55 13.88 -4.89 22.22
N MET A 56 14.31 -6.12 22.00
CA MET A 56 14.04 -6.86 20.76
C MET A 56 12.55 -7.18 20.55
N SER A 57 11.75 -7.14 21.62
CA SER A 57 10.30 -7.44 21.53
C SER A 57 9.54 -6.44 20.63
N TYR A 58 10.02 -5.21 20.54
CA TYR A 58 9.39 -4.20 19.67
C TYR A 58 9.62 -4.46 18.18
N ILE A 59 10.67 -5.18 17.83
CA ILE A 59 10.97 -5.56 16.44
C ILE A 59 9.90 -6.52 15.92
N ASP A 60 9.44 -7.44 16.75
CA ASP A 60 8.37 -8.37 16.41
C ASP A 60 7.06 -7.64 16.13
N VAL A 61 6.72 -6.67 16.98
CA VAL A 61 5.54 -5.80 16.77
C VAL A 61 5.66 -5.00 15.47
N ALA A 62 6.83 -4.46 15.17
CA ALA A 62 7.08 -3.73 13.93
C ALA A 62 6.90 -4.62 12.70
N LEU A 63 7.35 -5.87 12.76
CA LEU A 63 7.20 -6.84 11.68
C LEU A 63 5.72 -7.17 11.42
N VAL A 64 4.98 -7.44 12.50
CA VAL A 64 3.53 -7.71 12.42
C VAL A 64 2.79 -6.50 11.84
N LEU A 65 3.12 -5.29 12.30
CA LEU A 65 2.51 -4.06 11.77
C LEU A 65 2.81 -3.85 10.29
N ALA A 66 4.04 -4.12 9.86
CA ALA A 66 4.43 -4.03 8.45
C ALA A 66 3.64 -5.02 7.57
N LEU A 67 3.47 -6.26 8.05
CA LEU A 67 2.67 -7.27 7.35
C LEU A 67 1.19 -6.89 7.30
N CYS A 68 0.63 -6.41 8.40
CA CYS A 68 -0.76 -5.92 8.44
C CYS A 68 -0.97 -4.74 7.51
N GLY A 69 -0.02 -3.81 7.46
CA GLY A 69 -0.05 -2.66 6.55
C GLY A 69 -0.01 -3.09 5.08
N PHE A 70 0.82 -4.07 4.76
CA PHE A 70 0.92 -4.61 3.42
C PHE A 70 -0.36 -5.31 2.97
N VAL A 71 -0.91 -6.19 3.82
CA VAL A 71 -2.18 -6.88 3.54
C VAL A 71 -3.34 -5.87 3.44
N GLY A 72 -3.37 -4.88 4.32
CA GLY A 72 -4.37 -3.81 4.28
C GLY A 72 -4.29 -2.99 2.99
N LEU A 73 -3.07 -2.67 2.54
CA LEU A 73 -2.85 -1.97 1.27
C LEU A 73 -3.33 -2.80 0.08
N LEU A 74 -3.01 -4.09 0.04
CA LEU A 74 -3.48 -4.99 -1.02
C LEU A 74 -5.00 -5.12 -1.03
N ALA A 75 -5.62 -5.26 0.14
CA ALA A 75 -7.07 -5.35 0.27
C ALA A 75 -7.75 -4.06 -0.22
N LEU A 76 -7.21 -2.90 0.15
CA LEU A 76 -7.71 -1.61 -0.28
C LEU A 76 -7.52 -1.38 -1.77
N LEU A 77 -6.37 -1.74 -2.31
CA LEU A 77 -6.08 -1.67 -3.74
C LEU A 77 -7.06 -2.54 -4.53
N ARG A 78 -7.32 -3.75 -4.05
CA ARG A 78 -8.29 -4.66 -4.67
C ARG A 78 -9.72 -4.13 -4.60
N SER A 79 -10.06 -3.42 -3.53
CA SER A 79 -11.38 -2.80 -3.35
C SER A 79 -11.58 -1.57 -4.25
N LEU A 80 -10.52 -0.78 -4.48
CA LEU A 80 -10.57 0.44 -5.29
C LEU A 80 -10.47 0.18 -6.79
N LEU A 81 -9.76 -0.86 -7.20
CA LEU A 81 -9.74 -1.32 -8.57
C LEU A 81 -10.95 -2.26 -8.76
N PRO A 82 -12.00 -1.84 -9.48
CA PRO A 82 -13.11 -2.73 -9.82
C PRO A 82 -12.66 -3.68 -10.94
N VAL A 83 -11.56 -4.36 -10.72
CA VAL A 83 -11.16 -5.48 -11.54
C VAL A 83 -11.92 -6.67 -10.98
N ASP A 84 -13.15 -6.82 -11.43
CA ASP A 84 -13.82 -8.08 -11.31
C ASP A 84 -12.89 -9.14 -11.92
N ALA A 85 -12.38 -10.03 -11.10
CA ALA A 85 -11.56 -11.13 -11.56
C ALA A 85 -12.29 -11.92 -12.65
N ASP A 86 -13.64 -11.95 -12.58
CA ASP A 86 -14.52 -12.52 -13.59
C ASP A 86 -14.46 -11.73 -14.90
N ALA A 87 -14.49 -10.40 -14.86
CA ALA A 87 -14.38 -9.56 -16.05
C ALA A 87 -12.99 -9.69 -16.69
N LEU A 88 -11.92 -9.77 -15.88
CA LEU A 88 -10.57 -9.98 -16.38
C LEU A 88 -10.41 -11.37 -16.98
N THR A 89 -11.02 -12.40 -16.39
CA THR A 89 -11.03 -13.76 -16.90
C THR A 89 -11.81 -13.85 -18.20
N GLU A 90 -12.96 -13.20 -18.30
CA GLU A 90 -13.74 -13.08 -19.54
C GLU A 90 -12.96 -12.33 -20.62
N GLU A 91 -12.31 -11.24 -20.28
CA GLU A 91 -11.49 -10.46 -21.21
C GLU A 91 -10.28 -11.27 -21.69
N LEU A 92 -9.65 -12.03 -20.82
CA LEU A 92 -8.54 -12.93 -21.17
C LEU A 92 -9.00 -14.14 -21.99
N LEU A 93 -10.23 -14.63 -21.78
CA LEU A 93 -10.84 -15.70 -22.57
C LEU A 93 -11.26 -15.20 -23.97
N ASP A 94 -11.77 -13.97 -24.07
CA ASP A 94 -12.11 -13.34 -25.35
C ASP A 94 -10.87 -12.87 -26.12
N ARG A 95 -9.80 -12.49 -25.45
CA ARG A 95 -8.56 -12.05 -26.11
C ARG A 95 -7.90 -13.12 -26.98
N PRO A 96 -7.74 -14.38 -26.55
CA PRO A 96 -7.21 -15.42 -27.46
C PRO A 96 -8.04 -15.61 -28.70
N ALA A 97 -9.39 -15.55 -28.57
CA ALA A 97 -10.30 -15.64 -29.70
C ALA A 97 -10.18 -14.39 -30.61
N ALA A 98 -10.06 -13.18 -30.03
CA ALA A 98 -9.85 -11.94 -30.78
C ALA A 98 -8.48 -11.92 -31.47
N LEU A 99 -7.42 -12.42 -30.82
CA LEU A 99 -6.09 -12.55 -31.40
C LEU A 99 -6.05 -13.57 -32.53
N ILE A 100 -6.71 -14.72 -32.37
CA ILE A 100 -6.85 -15.75 -33.42
C ILE A 100 -7.64 -15.17 -34.60
N HIS A 101 -8.68 -14.42 -34.32
CA HIS A 101 -9.47 -13.75 -35.35
C HIS A 101 -8.69 -12.66 -36.09
N PHE A 102 -7.85 -11.91 -35.37
CA PHE A 102 -7.00 -10.86 -35.94
C PHE A 102 -5.87 -11.46 -36.80
N VAL A 103 -5.22 -12.52 -36.33
CA VAL A 103 -4.16 -13.25 -37.08
C VAL A 103 -4.76 -14.02 -38.25
N GLY A 104 -5.94 -14.64 -38.07
CA GLY A 104 -6.65 -15.32 -39.14
C GLY A 104 -7.18 -14.38 -40.23
N GLY A 105 -7.49 -13.12 -39.88
CA GLY A 105 -7.88 -12.09 -40.82
C GLY A 105 -6.74 -11.60 -41.70
N GLU A 106 -5.51 -11.61 -41.24
CA GLU A 106 -4.31 -11.29 -42.05
C GLU A 106 -3.97 -12.40 -43.06
N ASP A 107 -4.18 -13.63 -42.70
CA ASP A 107 -3.92 -14.76 -43.58
C ASP A 107 -4.96 -14.92 -44.71
N GLN A 108 -6.11 -14.29 -44.56
CA GLN A 108 -7.18 -14.32 -45.61
C GLN A 108 -7.08 -13.21 -46.62
N GLN A 109 -6.16 -12.28 -46.44
CA GLN A 109 -5.84 -11.25 -47.44
C GLN A 109 -4.68 -11.65 -48.33
#